data_bd2e9d4fe9a24368d6c7645b9733200c
#
_entry.id   bd2e9d4fe9a24368d6c7645b9733200c
#
_cell.length_a   1.000
_cell.length_b   1.000
_cell.length_c   1.000
_cell.angle_alpha   90.00
_cell.angle_beta   90.00
_cell.angle_gamma   90.00
#
_symmetry.space_group_name_H-M   'P 1'
#
loop_
_entity.id
_entity.type
_entity.pdbx_description
1 polymer ?
#
loop_
_entity_poly.entity_id
_entity_poly.type
_entity_poly.pdbx_seq_one_letter_code
_entity_poly.pdbx_strand_id
1 'polypeptide(L)'
;MKAIITGISGQDGYFLSRFLLSKGYEVHGILRRNSSMTQGTVDLLPENLRKQIIIHCGDITDGNFLSNLFQEEKPEEVYHLAAQSFVGYSFQNALSTYDSNIRGTLNVCNAVKDYSPDTRMYFAATSEMFGQPKESPQNESTPFLQKSPYAVSKPRDSGQ
;
A
#
# COMPACT_ATOMS: atom_id res chain seq x y z
N MET A 1 -2.14 11.23 16.32
CA MET A 1 -1.42 11.03 15.04
C MET A 1 -2.38 10.47 14.03
N LYS A 2 -2.32 10.96 12.80
CA LYS A 2 -3.17 10.53 11.70
C LYS A 2 -2.37 9.62 10.76
N ALA A 3 -2.94 8.46 10.42
CA ALA A 3 -2.33 7.50 9.51
C ALA A 3 -3.26 7.16 8.35
N ILE A 4 -2.73 7.14 7.12
CA ILE A 4 -3.43 6.62 5.94
C ILE A 4 -2.89 5.23 5.62
N ILE A 5 -3.80 4.25 5.44
CA ILE A 5 -3.48 2.89 5.02
C ILE A 5 -4.07 2.66 3.62
N THR A 6 -3.22 2.50 2.61
CA THR A 6 -3.67 1.99 1.32
C THR A 6 -3.75 0.46 1.38
N GLY A 7 -4.76 -0.13 0.76
CA GLY A 7 -4.95 -1.58 0.84
C GLY A 7 -5.48 -2.06 2.20
N ILE A 8 -6.22 -1.22 2.90
CA ILE A 8 -6.79 -1.51 4.22
C ILE A 8 -7.68 -2.77 4.24
N SER A 9 -8.25 -3.14 3.09
CA SER A 9 -9.09 -4.34 2.93
C SER A 9 -8.30 -5.66 2.85
N GLY A 10 -6.98 -5.61 2.88
CA GLY A 10 -6.12 -6.79 2.92
C GLY A 10 -5.87 -7.31 4.33
N GLN A 11 -5.20 -8.47 4.43
CA GLN A 11 -4.86 -9.08 5.72
C GLN A 11 -4.02 -8.14 6.60
N ASP A 12 -2.95 -7.58 6.05
CA ASP A 12 -2.07 -6.67 6.79
C ASP A 12 -2.79 -5.38 7.19
N GLY A 13 -3.67 -4.87 6.32
CA GLY A 13 -4.52 -3.72 6.62
C GLY A 13 -5.41 -3.95 7.84
N TYR A 14 -5.98 -5.16 7.97
CA TYR A 14 -6.78 -5.54 9.13
C TYR A 14 -5.98 -5.49 10.44
N PHE A 15 -4.81 -6.13 10.49
CA PHE A 15 -4.01 -6.16 11.71
C PHE A 15 -3.41 -4.80 12.04
N LEU A 16 -2.94 -4.07 11.03
CA LEU A 16 -2.35 -2.75 11.21
C LEU A 16 -3.38 -1.74 11.70
N SER A 17 -4.59 -1.72 11.13
CA SER A 17 -5.64 -0.80 11.59
C SER A 17 -6.00 -1.02 13.06
N ARG A 18 -6.13 -2.28 13.51
CA ARG A 18 -6.34 -2.61 14.92
C ARG A 18 -5.20 -2.11 15.80
N PHE A 19 -3.96 -2.33 15.36
CA PHE A 19 -2.79 -1.91 16.11
C PHE A 19 -2.73 -0.39 16.24
N LEU A 20 -2.92 0.34 15.16
CA LEU A 20 -2.89 1.81 15.18
C LEU A 20 -4.02 2.40 16.01
N LEU A 21 -5.25 1.87 15.91
CA LEU A 21 -6.36 2.27 16.76
C LEU A 21 -6.04 2.05 18.26
N SER A 22 -5.41 0.92 18.60
CA SER A 22 -5.00 0.65 19.99
C SER A 22 -3.93 1.61 20.52
N LYS A 23 -3.21 2.29 19.62
CA LYS A 23 -2.23 3.34 19.93
C LYS A 23 -2.84 4.76 19.90
N GLY A 24 -4.13 4.88 19.69
CA GLY A 24 -4.83 6.17 19.66
C GLY A 24 -4.63 6.95 18.36
N TYR A 25 -4.31 6.28 17.26
CA TYR A 25 -4.24 6.92 15.94
C TYR A 25 -5.65 7.17 15.38
N GLU A 26 -5.79 8.25 14.65
CA GLU A 26 -6.87 8.47 13.69
C GLU A 26 -6.52 7.71 12.42
N VAL A 27 -7.29 6.68 12.10
CA VAL A 27 -6.98 5.75 11.02
C VAL A 27 -7.86 6.01 9.81
N HIS A 28 -7.25 6.36 8.69
CA HIS A 28 -7.86 6.53 7.39
C HIS A 28 -7.49 5.36 6.48
N GLY A 29 -8.48 4.75 5.83
CA GLY A 29 -8.27 3.63 4.92
C GLY A 29 -8.68 3.97 3.50
N ILE A 30 -7.82 3.70 2.51
CA ILE A 30 -8.19 3.77 1.10
C ILE A 30 -8.74 2.41 0.68
N LEU A 31 -10.00 2.40 0.25
CA LEU A 31 -10.71 1.24 -0.23
C LEU A 31 -11.08 1.41 -1.70
N ARG A 32 -10.62 0.49 -2.55
CA ARG A 32 -11.00 0.51 -3.96
C ARG A 32 -12.48 0.17 -4.11
N ARG A 33 -13.20 0.99 -4.86
CA ARG A 33 -14.59 0.73 -5.21
C ARG A 33 -14.69 -0.58 -5.99
N ASN A 34 -15.50 -1.50 -5.51
CA ASN A 34 -15.82 -2.74 -6.19
C ASN A 34 -17.34 -2.88 -6.35
N SER A 35 -17.78 -3.83 -7.16
CA SER A 35 -19.20 -4.13 -7.36
C SER A 35 -19.84 -4.89 -6.19
N SER A 36 -19.04 -5.46 -5.29
CA SER A 36 -19.51 -6.06 -4.04
C SER A 36 -19.59 -4.98 -2.97
N MET A 37 -20.64 -5.02 -2.13
CA MET A 37 -20.82 -4.07 -1.04
C MET A 37 -19.92 -4.35 0.16
N THR A 38 -18.91 -5.24 0.02
CA THR A 38 -18.02 -5.64 1.09
C THR A 38 -16.78 -4.74 1.16
N GLN A 39 -16.33 -4.43 2.36
CA GLN A 39 -15.08 -3.71 2.62
C GLN A 39 -13.88 -4.67 2.82
N GLY A 40 -14.02 -5.91 2.36
CA GLY A 40 -12.98 -6.93 2.52
C GLY A 40 -12.77 -7.29 3.99
N THR A 41 -11.50 -7.39 4.42
CA THR A 41 -11.19 -7.76 5.82
C THR A 41 -11.59 -6.70 6.85
N VAL A 42 -11.87 -5.47 6.45
CA VAL A 42 -12.39 -4.42 7.36
C VAL A 42 -13.74 -4.85 7.96
N ASP A 43 -14.56 -5.57 7.20
CA ASP A 43 -15.86 -6.08 7.68
C ASP A 43 -15.72 -7.13 8.79
N LEU A 44 -14.54 -7.74 8.94
CA LEU A 44 -14.24 -8.70 10.00
C LEU A 44 -13.86 -8.02 11.32
N LEU A 45 -13.64 -6.71 11.31
CA LEU A 45 -13.34 -5.97 12.53
C LEU A 45 -14.56 -5.92 13.45
N PRO A 46 -14.35 -5.99 14.78
CA PRO A 46 -15.37 -5.66 15.74
C PRO A 46 -16.01 -4.30 15.42
N GLU A 47 -17.32 -4.20 15.53
CA GLU A 47 -18.07 -3.01 15.10
C GLU A 47 -17.57 -1.70 15.74
N ASN A 48 -17.20 -1.77 17.01
CA ASN A 48 -16.65 -0.63 17.76
C ASN A 48 -15.30 -0.14 17.21
N LEU A 49 -14.49 -1.01 16.60
CA LEU A 49 -13.23 -0.62 15.93
C LEU A 49 -13.50 -0.16 14.50
N ARG A 50 -14.35 -0.88 13.78
CA ARG A 50 -14.71 -0.52 12.40
C ARG A 50 -15.27 0.89 12.29
N LYS A 51 -16.11 1.31 13.24
CA LYS A 51 -16.69 2.67 13.29
C LYS A 51 -15.65 3.78 13.54
N GLN A 52 -14.47 3.45 13.99
CA GLN A 52 -13.37 4.40 14.23
C GLN A 52 -12.49 4.61 13.00
N ILE A 53 -12.64 3.78 11.95
CA ILE A 53 -11.87 3.90 10.71
C ILE A 53 -12.62 4.78 9.73
N ILE A 54 -11.95 5.81 9.22
CA ILE A 54 -12.47 6.69 8.18
C ILE A 54 -12.12 6.08 6.82
N ILE A 55 -13.14 5.65 6.07
CA ILE A 55 -12.95 5.02 4.76
C ILE A 55 -13.08 6.04 3.64
N HIS A 56 -12.05 6.12 2.80
CA HIS A 56 -12.03 6.87 1.56
C HIS A 56 -12.15 5.91 0.36
N CYS A 57 -13.23 6.05 -0.41
CA CYS A 57 -13.44 5.23 -1.60
C CYS A 57 -12.70 5.82 -2.79
N GLY A 58 -11.63 5.16 -3.23
CA GLY A 58 -10.81 5.60 -4.35
C GLY A 58 -9.79 4.55 -4.78
N ASP A 59 -9.10 4.82 -5.88
CA ASP A 59 -8.05 3.95 -6.40
C ASP A 59 -6.70 4.68 -6.36
N ILE A 60 -5.64 3.98 -5.96
CA ILE A 60 -4.28 4.54 -5.94
C ILE A 60 -3.75 4.91 -7.34
N THR A 61 -4.37 4.37 -8.40
CA THR A 61 -4.07 4.74 -9.78
C THR A 61 -4.69 6.08 -10.20
N ASP A 62 -5.58 6.64 -9.38
CA ASP A 62 -6.16 7.98 -9.56
C ASP A 62 -5.34 9.02 -8.78
N GLY A 63 -4.45 9.71 -9.50
CA GLY A 63 -3.60 10.76 -8.90
C GLY A 63 -4.40 11.95 -8.35
N ASN A 64 -5.53 12.33 -8.98
CA ASN A 64 -6.35 13.44 -8.51
C ASN A 64 -7.03 13.10 -7.18
N PHE A 65 -7.55 11.88 -7.05
CA PHE A 65 -8.10 11.40 -5.78
C PHE A 65 -7.06 11.49 -4.66
N LEU A 66 -5.84 10.99 -4.89
CA LEU A 66 -4.78 11.01 -3.89
C LEU A 66 -4.33 12.44 -3.56
N SER A 67 -4.18 13.31 -4.56
CA SER A 67 -3.82 14.71 -4.35
C SER A 67 -4.82 15.42 -3.43
N ASN A 68 -6.11 15.28 -3.70
CA ASN A 68 -7.16 15.87 -2.88
C ASN A 68 -7.14 15.30 -1.45
N LEU A 69 -7.04 13.97 -1.31
CA LEU A 69 -7.01 13.30 -0.02
C LEU A 69 -5.82 13.76 0.84
N PHE A 70 -4.62 13.79 0.27
CA PHE A 70 -3.41 14.18 1.01
C PHE A 70 -3.37 15.67 1.34
N GLN A 71 -3.90 16.51 0.46
CA GLN A 71 -4.05 17.94 0.73
C GLN A 71 -5.01 18.21 1.89
N GLU A 72 -6.09 17.47 1.96
CA GLU A 72 -7.12 17.60 3.00
C GLU A 72 -6.66 17.01 4.34
N GLU A 73 -6.16 15.77 4.31
CA GLU A 73 -5.92 15.02 5.53
C GLU A 73 -4.54 15.25 6.15
N LYS A 74 -3.52 15.56 5.36
CA LYS A 74 -2.13 15.81 5.81
C LYS A 74 -1.65 14.80 6.86
N PRO A 75 -1.59 13.50 6.52
CA PRO A 75 -1.26 12.46 7.48
C PRO A 75 0.17 12.58 7.99
N GLU A 76 0.43 12.22 9.24
CA GLU A 76 1.77 12.08 9.77
C GLU A 76 2.44 10.77 9.31
N GLU A 77 1.64 9.76 8.97
CA GLU A 77 2.15 8.47 8.51
C GLU A 77 1.31 7.90 7.36
N VAL A 78 1.98 7.25 6.42
CA VAL A 78 1.36 6.50 5.32
C VAL A 78 1.90 5.08 5.30
N TYR A 79 1.00 4.11 5.33
CA TYR A 79 1.30 2.70 5.16
C TYR A 79 0.79 2.23 3.81
N HIS A 80 1.72 2.14 2.84
CA HIS A 80 1.37 1.74 1.48
C HIS A 80 1.44 0.22 1.33
N LEU A 81 0.28 -0.43 1.57
CA LEU A 81 0.11 -1.88 1.47
C LEU A 81 -0.61 -2.31 0.19
N ALA A 82 -1.26 -1.35 -0.51
CA ALA A 82 -2.02 -1.65 -1.72
C ALA A 82 -1.10 -2.15 -2.83
N ALA A 83 -1.40 -3.33 -3.36
CA ALA A 83 -0.74 -3.92 -4.51
C ALA A 83 -1.61 -5.02 -5.13
N GLN A 84 -1.38 -5.29 -6.43
CA GLN A 84 -1.70 -6.59 -6.98
C GLN A 84 -0.57 -7.53 -6.52
N SER A 85 -0.84 -8.39 -5.54
CA SER A 85 0.19 -9.18 -4.82
C SER A 85 0.26 -10.66 -5.24
N PHE A 86 -0.68 -11.14 -6.05
CA PHE A 86 -0.67 -12.53 -6.49
C PHE A 86 0.30 -12.74 -7.66
N VAL A 87 1.46 -13.34 -7.38
CA VAL A 87 2.57 -13.54 -8.33
C VAL A 87 2.09 -14.27 -9.59
N GLY A 88 1.35 -15.37 -9.45
CA GLY A 88 0.85 -16.16 -10.59
C GLY A 88 -0.03 -15.34 -11.55
N TYR A 89 -0.89 -14.48 -11.02
CA TYR A 89 -1.74 -13.61 -11.83
C TYR A 89 -0.95 -12.54 -12.59
N SER A 90 0.20 -12.12 -12.07
CA SER A 90 1.03 -11.11 -12.72
C SER A 90 1.55 -11.53 -14.10
N PHE A 91 1.73 -12.82 -14.35
CA PHE A 91 2.12 -13.33 -15.67
C PHE A 91 1.00 -13.22 -16.71
N GLN A 92 -0.25 -13.35 -16.27
CA GLN A 92 -1.42 -13.25 -17.14
C GLN A 92 -1.85 -11.81 -17.39
N ASN A 93 -1.60 -10.92 -16.41
CA ASN A 93 -2.05 -9.54 -16.40
C ASN A 93 -0.94 -8.57 -15.98
N ALA A 94 0.20 -8.61 -16.69
CA ALA A 94 1.38 -7.82 -16.37
C ALA A 94 1.10 -6.30 -16.40
N LEU A 95 0.37 -5.81 -17.41
CA LEU A 95 0.05 -4.40 -17.53
C LEU A 95 -0.80 -3.89 -16.35
N SER A 96 -1.83 -4.62 -15.95
CA SER A 96 -2.65 -4.28 -14.79
C SER A 96 -1.83 -4.32 -13.49
N THR A 97 -0.88 -5.27 -13.39
CA THR A 97 0.04 -5.36 -12.26
C THR A 97 0.96 -4.14 -12.21
N TYR A 98 1.55 -3.74 -13.34
CA TYR A 98 2.41 -2.55 -13.41
C TYR A 98 1.62 -1.26 -13.14
N ASP A 99 0.43 -1.16 -13.68
CA ASP A 99 -0.44 -0.01 -13.45
C ASP A 99 -0.75 0.16 -11.96
N SER A 100 -1.19 -0.90 -11.33
CA SER A 100 -1.51 -0.90 -9.89
C SER A 100 -0.27 -0.65 -9.03
N ASN A 101 0.83 -1.39 -9.28
CA ASN A 101 1.97 -1.40 -8.37
C ASN A 101 2.98 -0.28 -8.65
N ILE A 102 3.24 0.05 -9.92
CA ILE A 102 4.21 1.11 -10.27
C ILE A 102 3.51 2.47 -10.28
N ARG A 103 2.50 2.65 -11.15
CA ARG A 103 1.80 3.93 -11.24
C ARG A 103 1.09 4.29 -9.94
N GLY A 104 0.42 3.31 -9.31
CA GLY A 104 -0.22 3.53 -8.02
C GLY A 104 0.75 3.99 -6.94
N THR A 105 1.91 3.33 -6.81
CA THR A 105 2.95 3.74 -5.85
C THR A 105 3.50 5.12 -6.18
N LEU A 106 3.78 5.41 -7.46
CA LEU A 106 4.26 6.72 -7.88
C LEU A 106 3.27 7.83 -7.53
N ASN A 107 1.97 7.60 -7.73
CA ASN A 107 0.94 8.58 -7.36
C ASN A 107 0.92 8.84 -5.85
N VAL A 108 1.07 7.78 -5.02
CA VAL A 108 1.15 7.95 -3.56
C VAL A 108 2.40 8.75 -3.18
N CYS A 109 3.56 8.42 -3.76
CA CYS A 109 4.80 9.17 -3.52
C CYS A 109 4.68 10.65 -3.91
N ASN A 110 4.07 10.95 -5.07
CA ASN A 110 3.84 12.32 -5.51
C ASN A 110 2.88 13.06 -4.57
N ALA A 111 1.80 12.40 -4.13
CA ALA A 111 0.86 13.01 -3.19
C ALA A 111 1.53 13.34 -1.83
N VAL A 112 2.37 12.43 -1.31
CA VAL A 112 3.19 12.70 -0.11
C VAL A 112 4.11 13.89 -0.36
N LYS A 113 4.91 13.84 -1.43
CA LYS A 113 5.90 14.89 -1.75
C LYS A 113 5.26 16.27 -1.90
N ASP A 114 4.13 16.36 -2.60
CA ASP A 114 3.56 17.64 -3.02
C ASP A 114 2.62 18.25 -1.96
N TYR A 115 1.97 17.42 -1.13
CA TYR A 115 0.93 17.87 -0.19
C TYR A 115 1.21 17.59 1.29
N SER A 116 2.11 16.63 1.59
CA SER A 116 2.43 16.21 2.96
C SER A 116 3.91 15.82 3.08
N PRO A 117 4.87 16.71 2.78
CA PRO A 117 6.29 16.35 2.68
C PRO A 117 6.91 15.87 4.00
N ASP A 118 6.31 16.17 5.14
CA ASP A 118 6.76 15.71 6.45
C ASP A 118 6.23 14.31 6.83
N THR A 119 5.39 13.72 5.97
CA THR A 119 4.80 12.40 6.19
C THR A 119 5.87 11.31 6.14
N ARG A 120 5.88 10.45 7.15
CA ARG A 120 6.67 9.21 7.13
C ARG A 120 5.92 8.16 6.34
N MET A 121 6.56 7.61 5.32
CA MET A 121 5.95 6.59 4.47
C MET A 121 6.60 5.23 4.67
N TYR A 122 5.80 4.21 5.00
CA TYR A 122 6.17 2.81 4.91
C TYR A 122 5.67 2.23 3.60
N PHE A 123 6.56 1.57 2.86
CA PHE A 123 6.24 0.84 1.63
C PHE A 123 6.42 -0.66 1.84
N ALA A 124 5.38 -1.44 1.60
CA ALA A 124 5.45 -2.90 1.64
C ALA A 124 6.17 -3.46 0.41
N ALA A 125 7.46 -3.71 0.54
CA ALA A 125 8.28 -4.37 -0.47
C ALA A 125 7.96 -5.87 -0.57
N THR A 126 8.86 -6.67 -1.13
CA THR A 126 8.66 -8.11 -1.28
C THR A 126 9.99 -8.86 -1.37
N SER A 127 10.06 -10.07 -0.83
CA SER A 127 11.21 -10.96 -1.02
C SER A 127 11.38 -11.43 -2.48
N GLU A 128 10.31 -11.39 -3.28
CA GLU A 128 10.35 -11.72 -4.71
C GLU A 128 11.33 -10.83 -5.52
N MET A 129 11.73 -9.68 -4.97
CA MET A 129 12.74 -8.80 -5.58
C MET A 129 14.10 -9.49 -5.71
N PHE A 130 14.43 -10.40 -4.79
CA PHE A 130 15.68 -11.17 -4.83
C PHE A 130 15.64 -12.34 -5.82
N GLY A 131 14.43 -12.85 -6.16
CA GLY A 131 14.24 -13.95 -7.10
C GLY A 131 14.96 -15.22 -6.65
N GLN A 132 16.07 -15.56 -7.32
CA GLN A 132 16.96 -16.68 -6.95
C GLN A 132 18.29 -16.14 -6.43
N PRO A 133 18.38 -15.76 -5.15
CA PRO A 133 19.60 -15.20 -4.59
C PRO A 133 20.72 -16.26 -4.57
N LYS A 134 21.95 -15.78 -4.73
CA LYS A 134 23.14 -16.65 -4.68
C LYS A 134 23.60 -16.95 -3.25
N GLU A 135 23.06 -16.23 -2.28
CA GLU A 135 23.41 -16.33 -0.86
C GLU A 135 22.15 -16.37 0.02
N SER A 136 22.28 -16.97 1.19
CA SER A 136 21.25 -17.04 2.23
C SER A 136 21.93 -17.01 3.60
N PRO A 137 21.45 -16.16 4.53
CA PRO A 137 20.35 -15.19 4.38
C PRO A 137 20.73 -14.02 3.46
N GLN A 138 19.71 -13.37 2.86
CA GLN A 138 19.89 -12.13 2.11
C GLN A 138 20.18 -10.97 3.07
N ASN A 139 20.87 -9.95 2.53
CA ASN A 139 21.18 -8.69 3.21
C ASN A 139 21.08 -7.50 2.24
N GLU A 140 21.40 -6.30 2.68
CA GLU A 140 21.27 -5.07 1.91
C GLU A 140 22.16 -5.03 0.65
N SER A 141 23.23 -5.85 0.60
CA SER A 141 24.12 -5.96 -0.57
C SER A 141 23.68 -7.04 -1.55
N THR A 142 22.69 -7.88 -1.21
CA THR A 142 22.22 -8.96 -2.09
C THR A 142 21.58 -8.40 -3.35
N PRO A 143 22.05 -8.78 -4.54
CA PRO A 143 21.51 -8.25 -5.81
C PRO A 143 20.07 -8.67 -6.03
N PHE A 144 19.25 -7.78 -6.61
CA PHE A 144 17.91 -8.09 -7.07
C PHE A 144 17.93 -8.83 -8.41
N LEU A 145 17.26 -9.98 -8.46
CA LEU A 145 17.11 -10.84 -9.65
C LEU A 145 15.63 -11.18 -9.87
N GLN A 146 14.83 -10.18 -10.20
CA GLN A 146 13.39 -10.30 -10.36
C GLN A 146 13.02 -11.33 -11.45
N LYS A 147 12.11 -12.25 -11.12
CA LYS A 147 11.71 -13.37 -11.98
C LYS A 147 10.23 -13.32 -12.41
N SER A 148 9.48 -12.35 -11.96
CA SER A 148 8.05 -12.20 -12.29
C SER A 148 7.69 -10.75 -12.56
N PRO A 149 6.62 -10.47 -13.32
CA PRO A 149 6.10 -9.11 -13.48
C PRO A 149 5.76 -8.47 -12.13
N TYR A 150 5.25 -9.24 -11.16
CA TYR A 150 5.04 -8.76 -9.81
C TYR A 150 6.34 -8.26 -9.16
N ALA A 151 7.41 -9.08 -9.20
CA ALA A 151 8.70 -8.70 -8.63
C ALA A 151 9.26 -7.42 -9.28
N VAL A 152 9.17 -7.32 -10.62
CA VAL A 152 9.59 -6.13 -11.37
C VAL A 152 8.75 -4.90 -11.01
N SER A 153 7.46 -5.09 -10.67
CA SER A 153 6.56 -4.00 -10.33
C SER A 153 6.78 -3.41 -8.94
N LYS A 154 7.55 -4.06 -8.08
CA LYS A 154 7.94 -3.50 -6.79
C LYS A 154 9.16 -2.60 -6.96
N PRO A 155 9.06 -1.31 -6.59
CA PRO A 155 10.15 -0.37 -6.81
C PRO A 155 11.43 -0.86 -6.14
N ARG A 156 12.52 -0.68 -6.87
CA ARG A 156 13.85 -0.81 -6.32
C ARG A 156 14.12 0.46 -5.53
N ASP A 157 14.41 0.31 -4.26
CA ASP A 157 15.02 1.41 -3.52
C ASP A 157 16.41 1.62 -4.12
N SER A 158 16.54 2.60 -5.00
CA SER A 158 17.82 3.09 -5.47
C SER A 158 18.35 4.05 -4.39
N GLY A 159 18.67 3.50 -3.23
CA GLY A 159 19.45 4.21 -2.23
C GLY A 159 20.81 4.60 -2.83
N GLN A 160 20.86 5.70 -3.55
CA GLN A 160 22.01 6.53 -3.90
C GLN A 160 21.58 7.97 -3.81
#